data_7337ad313ead77a47b6f6a1cc85a5b1c
#
_entry.id   7337ad313ead77a47b6f6a1cc85a5b1c
#
_cell.length_a   1.000
_cell.length_b   1.000
_cell.length_c   1.000
_cell.angle_alpha   90.00
_cell.angle_beta   90.00
_cell.angle_gamma   90.00
#
_symmetry.space_group_name_H-M   'P 1'
#
loop_
_entity.id
_entity.type
_entity.pdbx_description
1 polymer ?
#
loop_
_entity_poly.entity_id
_entity_poly.type
_entity_poly.pdbx_seq_one_letter_code
_entity_poly.pdbx_strand_id
1 'polypeptide(L)'
;RDNYKAISDNTRKILQSFGPLDVNIIISSGSGGSGSVIAPSLATELLDNDQNVIVIVIGSSDSRIDIDNTLKTLKSYDAISQKRERPVVAAYFQNSAETSRSKVDESVVSVLFSLTTLFSRENRELDTRDLYNFLNYHRVTSFKPKLVGLTVHIGDVPADATEDVITVASVVKDEVSLSFIPEYRCVGYIS
;
A
#
# COMPACT_ATOMS: atom_id res chain seq x y z
N ARG A 1 1.87 27.88 -6.02
CA ARG A 1 0.39 27.79 -6.17
C ARG A 1 0.00 27.28 -7.56
N ASP A 2 0.63 27.77 -8.63
CA ASP A 2 0.28 27.42 -10.01
C ASP A 2 0.61 25.95 -10.34
N ASN A 3 1.70 25.43 -9.84
CA ASN A 3 2.07 24.01 -10.01
C ASN A 3 1.06 23.05 -9.34
N TYR A 4 0.45 23.45 -8.22
CA TYR A 4 -0.50 22.59 -7.50
C TYR A 4 -1.79 22.38 -8.30
N LYS A 5 -2.28 23.42 -8.95
CA LYS A 5 -3.45 23.32 -9.82
C LYS A 5 -3.18 22.45 -11.02
N ALA A 6 -2.03 22.64 -11.68
CA ALA A 6 -1.64 21.82 -12.83
C ALA A 6 -1.48 20.35 -12.47
N ILE A 7 -0.95 20.04 -11.28
CA ILE A 7 -0.82 18.66 -10.79
C ILE A 7 -2.21 18.05 -10.55
N SER A 8 -3.11 18.75 -9.86
CA SER A 8 -4.47 18.26 -9.62
C SER A 8 -5.24 18.05 -10.92
N ASP A 9 -5.15 18.96 -11.87
CA ASP A 9 -5.81 18.84 -13.17
C ASP A 9 -5.27 17.64 -13.98
N ASN A 10 -3.96 17.41 -13.96
CA ASN A 10 -3.35 16.25 -14.61
C ASN A 10 -3.72 14.94 -13.91
N THR A 11 -3.77 14.93 -12.58
CA THR A 11 -4.20 13.78 -11.79
C THR A 11 -5.62 13.36 -12.15
N ARG A 12 -6.55 14.32 -12.26
CA ARG A 12 -7.94 14.06 -12.68
C ARG A 12 -8.02 13.51 -14.09
N LYS A 13 -7.23 14.03 -15.04
CA LYS A 13 -7.16 13.49 -16.40
C LYS A 13 -6.68 12.05 -16.44
N ILE A 14 -5.66 11.70 -15.62
CA ILE A 14 -5.17 10.33 -15.48
C ILE A 14 -6.32 9.42 -15.00
N LEU A 15 -7.00 9.79 -13.94
CA LEU A 15 -8.10 8.98 -13.39
C LEU A 15 -9.28 8.85 -14.36
N GLN A 16 -9.62 9.90 -15.10
CA GLN A 16 -10.65 9.85 -16.15
C GLN A 16 -10.26 8.91 -17.29
N SER A 17 -8.98 8.81 -17.61
CA SER A 17 -8.48 7.95 -18.71
C SER A 17 -8.41 6.47 -18.32
N PHE A 18 -8.13 6.15 -17.06
CA PHE A 18 -7.91 4.78 -16.60
C PHE A 18 -9.08 4.14 -15.85
N GLY A 19 -10.12 4.90 -15.55
CA GLY A 19 -11.33 4.39 -14.92
C GLY A 19 -11.05 3.69 -13.58
N PRO A 20 -10.80 4.43 -12.49
CA PRO A 20 -10.46 3.84 -11.20
C PRO A 20 -11.56 2.90 -10.69
N LEU A 21 -11.15 1.86 -9.97
CA LEU A 21 -12.02 0.85 -9.37
C LEU A 21 -12.16 1.09 -7.86
N ASP A 22 -12.94 0.21 -7.20
CA ASP A 22 -13.13 0.26 -5.74
C ASP A 22 -11.82 0.19 -4.95
N VAL A 23 -10.83 -0.54 -5.47
CA VAL A 23 -9.48 -0.65 -4.91
C VAL A 23 -8.46 -0.33 -5.99
N ASN A 24 -7.56 0.59 -5.69
CA ASN A 24 -6.56 1.09 -6.61
C ASN A 24 -5.17 0.95 -6.02
N ILE A 25 -4.22 0.47 -6.80
CA ILE A 25 -2.82 0.34 -6.39
C ILE A 25 -2.01 1.42 -7.11
N ILE A 26 -1.32 2.27 -6.35
CA ILE A 26 -0.42 3.29 -6.85
C ILE A 26 1.01 2.86 -6.57
N ILE A 27 1.83 2.70 -7.60
CA ILE A 27 3.25 2.38 -7.47
C ILE A 27 4.06 3.61 -7.83
N SER A 28 4.93 4.05 -6.94
CA SER A 28 5.73 5.25 -7.17
C SER A 28 7.06 5.25 -6.42
N SER A 29 8.02 6.02 -6.94
CA SER A 29 9.21 6.38 -6.18
C SER A 29 8.85 7.42 -5.12
N GLY A 30 9.24 7.16 -3.88
CA GLY A 30 9.09 8.11 -2.78
C GLY A 30 10.17 9.22 -2.77
N SER A 31 11.34 8.97 -3.37
CA SER A 31 12.46 9.92 -3.42
C SER A 31 12.49 10.78 -4.68
N GLY A 32 11.86 10.31 -5.78
CA GLY A 32 11.87 10.98 -7.08
C GLY A 32 10.94 12.20 -7.14
N GLY A 33 11.28 13.18 -7.96
CA GLY A 33 10.55 14.45 -8.07
C GLY A 33 9.10 14.29 -8.52
N SER A 34 8.82 13.50 -9.56
CA SER A 34 7.47 13.32 -10.10
C SER A 34 6.61 12.39 -9.26
N GLY A 35 7.15 11.22 -8.88
CA GLY A 35 6.43 10.20 -8.12
C GLY A 35 5.99 10.69 -6.73
N SER A 36 6.88 11.41 -6.04
CA SER A 36 6.60 11.97 -4.70
C SER A 36 5.51 13.05 -4.67
N VAL A 37 5.13 13.58 -5.82
CA VAL A 37 4.12 14.64 -5.95
C VAL A 37 2.83 14.12 -6.60
N ILE A 38 2.94 13.41 -7.72
CA ILE A 38 1.77 12.92 -8.47
C ILE A 38 1.05 11.81 -7.70
N ALA A 39 1.79 10.88 -7.12
CA ALA A 39 1.18 9.73 -6.44
C ALA A 39 0.35 10.12 -5.19
N PRO A 40 0.80 11.00 -4.28
CA PRO A 40 -0.06 11.52 -3.22
C PRO A 40 -1.27 12.29 -3.73
N SER A 41 -1.14 13.00 -4.86
CA SER A 41 -2.29 13.69 -5.48
C SER A 41 -3.32 12.69 -6.03
N LEU A 42 -2.87 11.60 -6.66
CA LEU A 42 -3.75 10.50 -7.09
C LEU A 42 -4.47 9.87 -5.91
N ALA A 43 -3.75 9.58 -4.83
CA ALA A 43 -4.35 9.03 -3.62
C ALA A 43 -5.43 9.96 -3.04
N THR A 44 -5.18 11.26 -3.04
CA THR A 44 -6.17 12.25 -2.59
C THR A 44 -7.45 12.21 -3.43
N GLU A 45 -7.33 12.27 -4.74
CA GLU A 45 -8.51 12.25 -5.63
C GLU A 45 -9.29 10.93 -5.53
N LEU A 46 -8.59 9.78 -5.37
CA LEU A 46 -9.25 8.49 -5.17
C LEU A 46 -10.02 8.43 -3.86
N LEU A 47 -9.42 8.88 -2.76
CA LEU A 47 -10.10 8.93 -1.45
C LEU A 47 -11.27 9.92 -1.44
N ASP A 48 -11.16 11.05 -2.14
CA ASP A 48 -12.24 12.03 -2.30
C ASP A 48 -13.44 11.46 -3.10
N ASN A 49 -13.21 10.42 -3.92
CA ASN A 49 -14.24 9.68 -4.65
C ASN A 49 -14.68 8.37 -3.95
N ASP A 50 -14.43 8.25 -2.66
CA ASP A 50 -14.78 7.07 -1.82
C ASP A 50 -14.12 5.75 -2.26
N GLN A 51 -12.99 5.82 -2.98
CA GLN A 51 -12.25 4.68 -3.45
C GLN A 51 -11.10 4.33 -2.50
N ASN A 52 -10.79 3.04 -2.37
CA ASN A 52 -9.70 2.56 -1.52
C ASN A 52 -8.37 2.64 -2.26
N VAL A 53 -7.30 2.92 -1.50
CA VAL A 53 -5.97 3.13 -2.04
C VAL A 53 -4.95 2.27 -1.30
N ILE A 54 -4.19 1.50 -2.07
CA ILE A 54 -2.96 0.86 -1.63
C ILE A 54 -1.82 1.55 -2.37
N VAL A 55 -0.80 2.00 -1.64
CA VAL A 55 0.37 2.62 -2.23
C VAL A 55 1.59 1.71 -2.07
N ILE A 56 2.33 1.50 -3.14
CA ILE A 56 3.63 0.85 -3.11
C ILE A 56 4.68 1.95 -3.31
N VAL A 57 5.40 2.24 -2.22
CA VAL A 57 6.37 3.33 -2.19
C VAL A 57 7.78 2.74 -2.24
N ILE A 58 8.52 3.09 -3.27
CA ILE A 58 9.92 2.71 -3.42
C ILE A 58 10.77 3.92 -3.00
N GLY A 59 11.33 3.84 -1.80
CA GLY A 59 12.26 4.84 -1.28
C GLY A 59 13.70 4.58 -1.72
N SER A 60 14.60 5.48 -1.33
CA SER A 60 16.03 5.32 -1.51
C SER A 60 16.78 5.88 -0.30
N SER A 61 17.86 5.23 0.07
CA SER A 61 18.83 5.72 1.06
C SER A 61 20.18 6.09 0.44
N ASP A 62 20.25 6.22 -0.88
CA ASP A 62 21.49 6.51 -1.60
C ASP A 62 22.05 7.91 -1.28
N SER A 63 21.19 8.86 -0.95
CA SER A 63 21.57 10.20 -0.54
C SER A 63 20.66 10.73 0.57
N ARG A 64 21.16 11.74 1.31
CA ARG A 64 20.35 12.45 2.32
C ARG A 64 19.09 13.09 1.70
N ILE A 65 19.21 13.60 0.49
CA ILE A 65 18.09 14.22 -0.23
C ILE A 65 17.01 13.16 -0.53
N ASP A 66 17.41 11.96 -0.96
CA ASP A 66 16.49 10.86 -1.22
C ASP A 66 15.77 10.41 0.04
N ILE A 67 16.46 10.30 1.16
CA ILE A 67 15.89 9.98 2.47
C ILE A 67 14.87 11.05 2.85
N ASP A 68 15.25 12.33 2.81
CA ASP A 68 14.38 13.45 3.17
C ASP A 68 13.11 13.50 2.27
N ASN A 69 13.27 13.27 0.97
CA ASN A 69 12.14 13.24 0.05
C ASN A 69 11.22 12.05 0.31
N THR A 70 11.78 10.85 0.55
CA THR A 70 11.02 9.66 0.92
C THR A 70 10.19 9.90 2.18
N LEU A 71 10.81 10.44 3.23
CA LEU A 71 10.12 10.76 4.48
C LEU A 71 8.99 11.80 4.27
N LYS A 72 9.23 12.83 3.45
CA LYS A 72 8.19 13.82 3.11
C LYS A 72 7.02 13.17 2.36
N THR A 73 7.31 12.24 1.46
CA THR A 73 6.28 11.51 0.72
C THR A 73 5.42 10.66 1.65
N LEU A 74 6.03 9.90 2.57
CA LEU A 74 5.31 9.10 3.56
C LEU A 74 4.47 9.99 4.50
N LYS A 75 5.04 11.09 4.99
CA LYS A 75 4.29 12.09 5.77
C LYS A 75 3.13 12.72 5.01
N SER A 76 3.25 12.87 3.69
CA SER A 76 2.16 13.36 2.85
C SER A 76 1.01 12.36 2.80
N TYR A 77 1.28 11.08 2.67
CA TYR A 77 0.24 10.04 2.71
C TYR A 77 -0.45 9.98 4.07
N ASP A 78 0.30 10.07 5.17
CA ASP A 78 -0.28 10.11 6.50
C ASP A 78 -1.18 11.33 6.71
N ALA A 79 -0.73 12.51 6.31
CA ALA A 79 -1.52 13.73 6.36
C ALA A 79 -2.79 13.67 5.49
N ILE A 80 -2.71 13.02 4.32
CA ILE A 80 -3.87 12.78 3.45
C ILE A 80 -4.86 11.85 4.14
N SER A 81 -4.39 10.73 4.70
CA SER A 81 -5.21 9.79 5.44
C SER A 81 -5.98 10.45 6.59
N GLN A 82 -5.27 11.20 7.43
CA GLN A 82 -5.88 11.91 8.55
C GLN A 82 -6.89 12.97 8.08
N LYS A 83 -6.54 13.76 7.07
CA LYS A 83 -7.39 14.85 6.57
C LYS A 83 -8.66 14.33 5.88
N ARG A 84 -8.59 13.17 5.24
CA ARG A 84 -9.73 12.53 4.56
C ARG A 84 -10.50 11.58 5.45
N GLU A 85 -10.00 11.35 6.67
CA GLU A 85 -10.55 10.37 7.60
C GLU A 85 -10.70 8.98 6.96
N ARG A 86 -9.71 8.63 6.12
CA ARG A 86 -9.67 7.36 5.36
C ARG A 86 -8.26 6.75 5.44
N PRO A 87 -8.13 5.45 5.66
CA PRO A 87 -6.82 4.81 5.66
C PRO A 87 -6.11 4.92 4.31
N VAL A 88 -4.79 5.05 4.35
CA VAL A 88 -3.89 4.78 3.22
C VAL A 88 -3.03 3.60 3.60
N VAL A 89 -3.13 2.53 2.85
CA VAL A 89 -2.34 1.31 3.08
C VAL A 89 -1.08 1.36 2.24
N ALA A 90 0.09 1.24 2.86
CA ALA A 90 1.38 1.39 2.19
C ALA A 90 2.27 0.16 2.34
N ALA A 91 2.72 -0.39 1.22
CA ALA A 91 3.87 -1.27 1.19
C ALA A 91 5.12 -0.44 0.86
N TYR A 92 6.14 -0.52 1.70
CA TYR A 92 7.36 0.25 1.54
C TYR A 92 8.54 -0.64 1.18
N PHE A 93 9.29 -0.25 0.17
CA PHE A 93 10.53 -0.88 -0.24
C PHE A 93 11.64 0.16 -0.36
N GLN A 94 12.87 -0.24 -0.07
CA GLN A 94 14.00 0.68 -0.07
C GLN A 94 15.13 0.20 -0.97
N ASN A 95 15.50 1.03 -1.92
CA ASN A 95 16.76 0.92 -2.62
C ASN A 95 17.89 1.40 -1.71
N SER A 96 18.97 0.64 -1.65
CA SER A 96 20.18 0.99 -0.88
C SER A 96 21.43 0.42 -1.56
N ALA A 97 22.58 0.81 -1.07
CA ALA A 97 23.85 0.22 -1.51
C ALA A 97 23.90 -1.30 -1.29
N GLU A 98 23.16 -1.81 -0.30
CA GLU A 98 23.12 -3.24 0.07
C GLU A 98 22.02 -4.02 -0.64
N THR A 99 20.97 -3.33 -1.08
CA THR A 99 19.82 -3.95 -1.75
C THR A 99 19.73 -3.46 -3.19
N SER A 100 20.06 -4.35 -4.14
CA SER A 100 20.00 -3.99 -5.55
C SER A 100 18.58 -3.64 -6.00
N ARG A 101 18.46 -2.75 -6.99
CA ARG A 101 17.16 -2.38 -7.59
C ARG A 101 16.38 -3.61 -8.08
N SER A 102 17.07 -4.60 -8.66
CA SER A 102 16.45 -5.84 -9.11
C SER A 102 15.76 -6.60 -7.97
N LYS A 103 16.39 -6.67 -6.79
CA LYS A 103 15.78 -7.31 -5.62
C LYS A 103 14.55 -6.55 -5.12
N VAL A 104 14.59 -5.23 -5.17
CA VAL A 104 13.43 -4.40 -4.83
C VAL A 104 12.31 -4.62 -5.83
N ASP A 105 12.61 -4.66 -7.12
CA ASP A 105 11.63 -4.92 -8.17
C ASP A 105 10.99 -6.31 -8.01
N GLU A 106 11.77 -7.35 -7.71
CA GLU A 106 11.27 -8.69 -7.40
C GLU A 106 10.32 -8.69 -6.20
N SER A 107 10.67 -7.96 -5.15
CA SER A 107 9.82 -7.82 -3.95
C SER A 107 8.51 -7.09 -4.26
N VAL A 108 8.56 -6.02 -5.05
CA VAL A 108 7.37 -5.29 -5.51
C VAL A 108 6.46 -6.21 -6.34
N VAL A 109 7.03 -6.96 -7.28
CA VAL A 109 6.27 -7.93 -8.10
C VAL A 109 5.64 -9.01 -7.23
N SER A 110 6.35 -9.52 -6.22
CA SER A 110 5.82 -10.50 -5.27
C SER A 110 4.61 -9.97 -4.49
N VAL A 111 4.69 -8.73 -3.99
CA VAL A 111 3.56 -8.09 -3.30
C VAL A 111 2.39 -7.84 -4.25
N LEU A 112 2.64 -7.38 -5.47
CA LEU A 112 1.60 -7.21 -6.49
C LEU A 112 0.90 -8.53 -6.80
N PHE A 113 1.67 -9.60 -6.98
CA PHE A 113 1.12 -10.92 -7.22
C PHE A 113 0.24 -11.39 -6.05
N SER A 114 0.73 -11.21 -4.81
CA SER A 114 -0.03 -11.55 -3.60
C SER A 114 -1.33 -10.75 -3.51
N LEU A 115 -1.29 -9.44 -3.73
CA LEU A 115 -2.47 -8.58 -3.74
C LEU A 115 -3.45 -8.99 -4.85
N THR A 116 -2.95 -9.28 -6.05
CA THR A 116 -3.79 -9.73 -7.16
C THR A 116 -4.49 -11.04 -6.82
N THR A 117 -3.78 -12.01 -6.23
CA THR A 117 -4.36 -13.27 -5.78
C THR A 117 -5.43 -13.05 -4.71
N LEU A 118 -5.21 -12.13 -3.76
CA LEU A 118 -6.19 -11.78 -2.74
C LEU A 118 -7.46 -11.17 -3.34
N PHE A 119 -7.32 -10.32 -4.38
CA PHE A 119 -8.45 -9.65 -5.03
C PHE A 119 -9.12 -10.47 -6.14
N SER A 120 -8.48 -11.53 -6.66
CA SER A 120 -9.01 -12.33 -7.77
C SER A 120 -10.19 -13.23 -7.38
N ARG A 121 -10.53 -13.32 -6.09
CA ARG A 121 -11.55 -14.23 -5.54
C ARG A 121 -11.24 -15.72 -5.76
N GLU A 122 -10.02 -16.06 -6.11
CA GLU A 122 -9.57 -17.45 -6.24
C GLU A 122 -9.33 -18.09 -4.87
N ASN A 123 -9.21 -17.25 -3.84
CA ASN A 123 -9.07 -17.72 -2.46
C ASN A 123 -10.46 -17.92 -1.83
N ARG A 124 -10.75 -19.15 -1.38
CA ARG A 124 -12.03 -19.52 -0.77
C ARG A 124 -12.20 -19.02 0.67
N GLU A 125 -11.11 -18.68 1.35
CA GLU A 125 -11.12 -18.31 2.77
C GLU A 125 -11.25 -16.81 2.99
N LEU A 126 -10.82 -16.00 2.03
CA LEU A 126 -10.95 -14.56 2.07
C LEU A 126 -12.15 -14.13 1.24
N ASP A 127 -13.14 -13.59 1.88
CA ASP A 127 -14.17 -12.91 1.16
C ASP A 127 -13.77 -11.45 0.87
N THR A 128 -14.42 -10.85 -0.09
CA THR A 128 -14.21 -9.46 -0.47
C THR A 128 -14.44 -8.52 0.72
N ARG A 129 -15.24 -8.93 1.71
CA ARG A 129 -15.58 -8.15 2.89
C ARG A 129 -14.40 -8.00 3.85
N ASP A 130 -13.59 -9.05 4.00
CA ASP A 130 -12.41 -9.00 4.87
C ASP A 130 -11.38 -8.00 4.37
N LEU A 131 -11.15 -7.98 3.05
CA LEU A 131 -10.29 -7.00 2.42
C LEU A 131 -10.84 -5.57 2.55
N TYR A 132 -12.14 -5.40 2.35
CA TYR A 132 -12.79 -4.10 2.56
C TYR A 132 -12.72 -3.65 4.01
N ASN A 133 -12.91 -4.54 4.98
CA ASN A 133 -12.79 -4.24 6.40
C ASN A 133 -11.37 -3.79 6.75
N PHE A 134 -10.35 -4.43 6.16
CA PHE A 134 -8.98 -4.00 6.35
C PHE A 134 -8.72 -2.61 5.75
N LEU A 135 -9.07 -2.40 4.49
CA LEU A 135 -8.88 -1.12 3.82
C LEU A 135 -9.71 0.01 4.46
N ASN A 136 -10.73 -0.34 5.23
CA ASN A 136 -11.62 0.56 5.95
C ASN A 136 -11.68 0.23 7.45
N TYR A 137 -10.57 -0.21 8.05
CA TYR A 137 -10.52 -0.68 9.44
C TYR A 137 -11.14 0.31 10.45
N HIS A 138 -11.08 1.60 10.18
CA HIS A 138 -11.67 2.67 10.99
C HIS A 138 -13.20 2.58 11.11
N ARG A 139 -13.87 1.84 10.21
CA ARG A 139 -15.33 1.60 10.27
C ARG A 139 -15.71 0.42 11.16
N VAL A 140 -14.76 -0.48 11.43
CA VAL A 140 -14.99 -1.73 12.17
C VAL A 140 -14.17 -1.83 13.46
N THR A 141 -13.31 -0.85 13.72
CA THR A 141 -12.48 -0.74 14.92
C THR A 141 -12.55 0.67 15.49
N SER A 142 -11.98 0.89 16.68
CA SER A 142 -11.83 2.21 17.30
C SER A 142 -10.61 3.00 16.79
N PHE A 143 -9.78 2.40 15.94
CA PHE A 143 -8.59 3.05 15.43
C PHE A 143 -8.92 4.17 14.45
N LYS A 144 -8.26 5.31 14.61
CA LYS A 144 -8.40 6.43 13.67
C LYS A 144 -7.64 6.14 12.37
N PRO A 145 -8.12 6.66 11.24
CA PRO A 145 -7.43 6.53 9.97
C PRO A 145 -6.02 7.14 10.01
N LYS A 146 -5.06 6.37 9.56
CA LYS A 146 -3.65 6.73 9.43
C LYS A 146 -3.04 6.07 8.22
N LEU A 147 -1.79 6.40 7.94
CA LEU A 147 -0.94 5.58 7.06
C LEU A 147 -0.68 4.24 7.76
N VAL A 148 -1.03 3.15 7.09
CA VAL A 148 -0.88 1.78 7.62
C VAL A 148 0.14 1.04 6.78
N GLY A 149 1.14 0.44 7.43
CA GLY A 149 2.11 -0.42 6.76
C GLY A 149 1.49 -1.76 6.37
N LEU A 150 1.75 -2.20 5.14
CA LEU A 150 1.41 -3.53 4.65
C LEU A 150 2.69 -4.30 4.37
N THR A 151 2.84 -5.45 5.00
CA THR A 151 3.90 -6.40 4.68
C THR A 151 3.30 -7.75 4.33
N VAL A 152 3.95 -8.44 3.41
CA VAL A 152 3.60 -9.80 3.03
C VAL A 152 4.67 -10.72 3.56
N HIS A 153 4.28 -11.66 4.41
CA HIS A 153 5.17 -12.66 4.98
C HIS A 153 4.82 -14.04 4.43
N ILE A 154 5.82 -14.88 4.28
CA ILE A 154 5.65 -16.30 4.00
C ILE A 154 5.82 -17.03 5.33
N GLY A 155 4.81 -17.79 5.73
CA GLY A 155 4.80 -18.48 7.03
C GLY A 155 4.21 -17.65 8.17
N ASP A 156 4.68 -17.93 9.38
CA ASP A 156 4.13 -17.28 10.60
C ASP A 156 4.49 -15.80 10.69
N VAL A 157 3.59 -15.05 11.35
CA VAL A 157 3.87 -13.65 11.69
C VAL A 157 5.10 -13.60 12.60
N PRO A 158 6.08 -12.73 12.34
CA PRO A 158 7.24 -12.61 13.21
C PRO A 158 6.85 -12.39 14.68
N ALA A 159 7.57 -13.03 15.59
CA ALA A 159 7.27 -12.95 17.03
C ALA A 159 7.49 -11.55 17.63
N ASP A 160 8.21 -10.69 16.91
CA ASP A 160 8.46 -9.29 17.26
C ASP A 160 7.40 -8.32 16.72
N ALA A 161 6.37 -8.84 16.02
CA ALA A 161 5.23 -8.04 15.64
C ALA A 161 4.55 -7.45 16.88
N THR A 162 4.41 -6.13 16.90
CA THR A 162 3.84 -5.40 18.04
C THR A 162 2.33 -5.60 18.15
N GLU A 163 1.74 -5.24 19.30
CA GLU A 163 0.30 -5.38 19.56
C GLU A 163 -0.59 -4.61 18.56
N ASP A 164 -0.01 -3.66 17.82
CA ASP A 164 -0.72 -2.87 16.80
C ASP A 164 -0.79 -3.55 15.41
N VAL A 165 -0.44 -4.83 15.35
CA VAL A 165 -0.50 -5.61 14.11
C VAL A 165 -1.88 -6.19 13.92
N ILE A 166 -2.53 -5.81 12.82
CA ILE A 166 -3.78 -6.41 12.39
C ILE A 166 -3.46 -7.44 11.31
N THR A 167 -3.76 -8.70 11.55
CA THR A 167 -3.69 -9.72 10.50
C THR A 167 -4.82 -9.45 9.51
N VAL A 168 -4.46 -9.07 8.31
CA VAL A 168 -5.40 -8.71 7.24
C VAL A 168 -5.98 -9.93 6.59
N ALA A 169 -5.10 -10.89 6.32
CA ALA A 169 -5.43 -12.11 5.63
C ALA A 169 -4.39 -13.16 5.94
N SER A 170 -4.83 -14.35 6.25
CA SER A 170 -4.02 -15.55 6.24
C SER A 170 -4.50 -16.39 5.05
N VAL A 171 -3.66 -16.57 4.04
CA VAL A 171 -3.91 -17.58 3.02
C VAL A 171 -3.55 -18.92 3.67
N VAL A 172 -4.51 -19.48 4.39
CA VAL A 172 -4.33 -20.77 5.04
C VAL A 172 -4.34 -21.84 3.96
N LYS A 173 -3.37 -22.66 4.03
CA LYS A 173 -3.23 -23.87 3.22
C LYS A 173 -4.39 -24.79 3.53
N ASP A 174 -5.19 -25.13 2.53
CA ASP A 174 -6.14 -26.22 2.63
C ASP A 174 -5.31 -27.52 2.82
N GLU A 175 -5.62 -28.32 3.84
CA GLU A 175 -4.83 -29.52 4.18
C GLU A 175 -4.67 -30.49 3.01
N VAL A 176 -5.53 -30.40 2.01
CA VAL A 176 -5.54 -31.29 0.82
C VAL A 176 -4.76 -30.71 -0.36
N SER A 177 -4.56 -29.42 -0.42
CA SER A 177 -3.88 -28.81 -1.55
C SER A 177 -2.52 -28.28 -1.15
N LEU A 178 -1.54 -29.12 -1.14
CA LEU A 178 -0.34 -28.73 -1.83
C LEU A 178 0.80 -28.15 -1.01
N SER A 179 1.73 -29.03 -0.82
CA SER A 179 3.16 -28.75 -0.62
C SER A 179 3.82 -27.74 -1.57
N PHE A 180 3.08 -27.03 -2.43
CA PHE A 180 3.63 -26.16 -3.48
C PHE A 180 3.19 -24.70 -3.43
N ILE A 181 2.18 -24.35 -2.66
CA ILE A 181 1.74 -22.95 -2.53
C ILE A 181 2.27 -22.41 -1.20
N PRO A 182 3.16 -21.41 -1.21
CA PRO A 182 3.61 -20.79 0.04
C PRO A 182 2.41 -20.13 0.75
N GLU A 183 2.36 -20.29 2.07
CA GLU A 183 1.44 -19.55 2.93
C GLU A 183 1.81 -18.08 2.89
N TYR A 184 0.91 -17.24 2.39
CA TYR A 184 1.07 -15.80 2.42
C TYR A 184 0.25 -15.22 3.55
N ARG A 185 0.88 -14.50 4.46
CA ARG A 185 0.20 -13.70 5.46
C ARG A 185 0.42 -12.22 5.17
N CYS A 186 -0.66 -11.51 4.94
CA CYS A 186 -0.62 -10.05 4.85
C CYS A 186 -0.83 -9.49 6.24
N VAL A 187 0.13 -8.71 6.72
CA VAL A 187 0.08 -8.10 8.05
C VAL A 187 0.06 -6.60 7.86
N GLY A 188 -0.95 -5.94 8.41
CA GLY A 188 -1.03 -4.49 8.48
C GLY A 188 -0.50 -3.98 9.81
N TYR A 189 0.35 -2.97 9.78
CA TYR A 189 0.85 -2.29 10.96
C TYR A 189 0.20 -0.91 11.05
N ILE A 190 -0.38 -0.61 12.21
CA ILE A 190 -0.83 0.73 12.53
C ILE A 190 0.28 1.41 13.33
N SER A 191 0.95 2.38 12.72
CA SER A 191 2.04 3.13 13.37
C SER A 191 1.51 4.31 14.17
#